data_910ee69cfcc2b8fa5eaa20b0334bacac
#
_entry.id   910ee69cfcc2b8fa5eaa20b0334bacac
#
_cell.length_a   1.000
_cell.length_b   1.000
_cell.length_c   1.000
_cell.angle_alpha   90.00
_cell.angle_beta   90.00
_cell.angle_gamma   90.00
#
_symmetry.space_group_name_H-M   'P 1'
#
loop_
_entity.id
_entity.type
_entity.pdbx_description
1 polymer ?
#
loop_
_entity_poly.entity_id
_entity_poly.type
_entity_poly.pdbx_seq_one_letter_code
_entity_poly.pdbx_strand_id
1 'polypeptide(L)'
;MNALTAALESRYQGMAPELLEIYRDLHRHPELSMQEQRTAGIAADYIEKLGYAVTRGVGVTGVVGVLRNGDGPTVMLRADMDALPMAEDTGLPYASTVTATDAEGQSVSVAHSCGHDLHVTWMLGAARVLAEAREAWRGTALVVFQPGEETAQGASAMVGAWDAAGLPHADVVLGQHVMVGAAGTVSYRPGVILSAADSLKVKLFGRGSHGSQPQTSIDPVVMAAATVLRLQTIVSREVAPLDSAVLTIGSLQAGTKENIIPDDATIKLNMRTYDEGVRTHMLQAVKRICCAECDASGAPRPPEFTTLSSYPLTDNDRDATQRVADTFHAQFGDAAHESKPMAASEDFSMFGRTWGVPYVFWFVGGTDPQVHARAKAEGTLNKLPSNHSPRFAPVLDPTLKVGLQAMLSAASAWLCAPADGSRGGAA
;
A
#
# COMPACT_ATOMS: atom_id res chain seq x y z
N MET A 1 14.82 -13.00 -21.46
CA MET A 1 13.42 -13.50 -21.25
C MET A 1 13.51 -14.85 -20.52
N ASN A 2 12.84 -15.02 -19.39
CA ASN A 2 12.80 -16.28 -18.64
C ASN A 2 11.63 -17.16 -19.10
N ALA A 3 11.52 -18.42 -18.59
CA ALA A 3 10.51 -19.37 -19.05
C ALA A 3 9.07 -18.91 -18.75
N LEU A 4 8.81 -18.23 -17.62
CA LEU A 4 7.47 -17.72 -17.28
C LEU A 4 7.04 -16.54 -18.16
N THR A 5 7.96 -15.61 -18.46
CA THR A 5 7.64 -14.50 -19.38
C THR A 5 7.50 -14.98 -20.83
N ALA A 6 8.25 -16.00 -21.25
CA ALA A 6 8.05 -16.63 -22.54
C ALA A 6 6.68 -17.34 -22.62
N ALA A 7 6.25 -18.01 -21.55
CA ALA A 7 4.92 -18.58 -21.43
C ALA A 7 3.81 -17.52 -21.49
N LEU A 8 3.99 -16.36 -20.85
CA LEU A 8 3.08 -15.23 -20.96
C LEU A 8 2.98 -14.74 -22.40
N GLU A 9 4.11 -14.50 -23.09
CA GLU A 9 4.10 -13.99 -24.47
C GLU A 9 3.28 -14.87 -25.41
N SER A 10 3.41 -16.21 -25.27
CA SER A 10 2.65 -17.14 -26.11
C SER A 10 1.15 -17.17 -25.83
N ARG A 11 0.70 -16.72 -24.66
CA ARG A 11 -0.70 -16.81 -24.18
C ARG A 11 -1.40 -15.46 -24.11
N TYR A 12 -0.63 -14.36 -24.07
CA TYR A 12 -1.17 -13.02 -23.77
C TYR A 12 -2.32 -12.60 -24.69
N GLN A 13 -2.18 -12.79 -26.00
CA GLN A 13 -3.21 -12.40 -26.96
C GLN A 13 -4.56 -13.12 -26.73
N GLY A 14 -4.49 -14.36 -26.25
CA GLY A 14 -5.70 -15.15 -25.96
C GLY A 14 -6.35 -14.81 -24.61
N MET A 15 -5.56 -14.30 -23.64
CA MET A 15 -6.07 -13.99 -22.29
C MET A 15 -6.38 -12.50 -22.07
N ALA A 16 -5.76 -11.61 -22.83
CA ALA A 16 -5.90 -10.17 -22.65
C ALA A 16 -7.35 -9.66 -22.75
N PRO A 17 -8.20 -10.12 -23.71
CA PRO A 17 -9.60 -9.67 -23.75
C PRO A 17 -10.38 -9.99 -22.49
N GLU A 18 -10.22 -11.19 -21.92
CA GLU A 18 -10.87 -11.60 -20.67
C GLU A 18 -10.38 -10.75 -19.49
N LEU A 19 -9.06 -10.56 -19.38
CA LEU A 19 -8.48 -9.73 -18.31
C LEU A 19 -8.94 -8.27 -18.39
N LEU A 20 -9.06 -7.71 -19.59
CA LEU A 20 -9.57 -6.35 -19.78
C LEU A 20 -11.05 -6.22 -19.36
N GLU A 21 -11.87 -7.23 -19.61
CA GLU A 21 -13.27 -7.24 -19.15
C GLU A 21 -13.35 -7.37 -17.63
N ILE A 22 -12.52 -8.23 -17.00
CA ILE A 22 -12.43 -8.34 -15.55
C ILE A 22 -12.00 -6.99 -14.94
N TYR A 23 -10.97 -6.36 -15.48
CA TYR A 23 -10.53 -5.03 -15.04
C TYR A 23 -11.67 -4.01 -15.08
N ARG A 24 -12.36 -3.90 -16.21
CA ARG A 24 -13.48 -2.95 -16.38
C ARG A 24 -14.65 -3.25 -15.45
N ASP A 25 -14.87 -4.52 -15.18
CA ASP A 25 -15.93 -4.95 -14.27
C ASP A 25 -15.59 -4.60 -12.82
N LEU A 26 -14.35 -4.85 -12.37
CA LEU A 26 -13.86 -4.43 -11.05
C LEU A 26 -13.90 -2.91 -10.90
N HIS A 27 -13.43 -2.17 -11.91
CA HIS A 27 -13.44 -0.72 -11.92
C HIS A 27 -14.84 -0.10 -11.78
N ARG A 28 -15.86 -0.71 -12.40
CA ARG A 28 -17.26 -0.28 -12.26
C ARG A 28 -17.88 -0.60 -10.91
N HIS A 29 -17.34 -1.58 -10.20
CA HIS A 29 -17.94 -2.09 -8.97
C HIS A 29 -16.92 -2.12 -7.82
N PRO A 30 -16.30 -0.97 -7.50
CA PRO A 30 -15.32 -0.87 -6.42
C PRO A 30 -15.99 -1.09 -5.06
N GLU A 31 -15.22 -1.65 -4.14
CA GLU A 31 -15.65 -1.92 -2.77
C GLU A 31 -14.66 -1.29 -1.79
N LEU A 32 -15.19 -0.72 -0.69
CA LEU A 32 -14.36 -0.10 0.36
C LEU A 32 -13.51 -1.13 1.10
N SER A 33 -12.46 -0.64 1.75
CA SER A 33 -11.57 -1.42 2.61
C SER A 33 -12.34 -2.30 3.59
N MET A 34 -11.98 -3.58 3.67
CA MET A 34 -12.60 -4.63 4.49
C MET A 34 -14.05 -4.96 4.12
N GLN A 35 -14.54 -4.49 2.96
CA GLN A 35 -15.88 -4.77 2.41
C GLN A 35 -15.83 -5.45 1.03
N GLU A 36 -14.67 -5.91 0.56
CA GLU A 36 -14.35 -6.39 -0.81
C GLU A 36 -14.93 -7.79 -1.10
N GLN A 37 -16.21 -8.03 -0.75
CA GLN A 37 -16.84 -9.34 -0.87
C GLN A 37 -16.97 -9.83 -2.33
N ARG A 38 -17.38 -8.92 -3.21
CA ARG A 38 -17.56 -9.23 -4.64
C ARG A 38 -16.21 -9.45 -5.33
N THR A 39 -15.26 -8.55 -5.12
CA THR A 39 -13.90 -8.61 -5.67
C THR A 39 -13.19 -9.89 -5.22
N ALA A 40 -13.25 -10.19 -3.93
CA ALA A 40 -12.73 -11.43 -3.35
C ALA A 40 -13.39 -12.68 -3.97
N GLY A 41 -14.72 -12.63 -4.16
CA GLY A 41 -15.47 -13.70 -4.82
C GLY A 41 -14.99 -13.96 -6.24
N ILE A 42 -14.84 -12.91 -7.07
CA ILE A 42 -14.33 -13.01 -8.43
C ILE A 42 -12.92 -13.61 -8.45
N ALA A 43 -12.02 -13.09 -7.60
CA ALA A 43 -10.65 -13.57 -7.52
C ALA A 43 -10.60 -15.06 -7.14
N ALA A 44 -11.33 -15.44 -6.09
CA ALA A 44 -11.37 -16.81 -5.61
C ALA A 44 -11.93 -17.79 -6.65
N ASP A 45 -13.07 -17.45 -7.28
CA ASP A 45 -13.70 -18.30 -8.31
C ASP A 45 -12.82 -18.47 -9.54
N TYR A 46 -12.06 -17.43 -9.90
CA TYR A 46 -11.16 -17.47 -11.04
C TYR A 46 -9.99 -18.43 -10.80
N ILE A 47 -9.29 -18.28 -9.66
CA ILE A 47 -8.13 -19.12 -9.37
C ILE A 47 -8.51 -20.55 -8.99
N GLU A 48 -9.70 -20.78 -8.43
CA GLU A 48 -10.23 -22.12 -8.15
C GLU A 48 -10.42 -22.93 -9.44
N LYS A 49 -10.96 -22.31 -10.51
CA LYS A 49 -11.07 -22.91 -11.84
C LYS A 49 -9.71 -23.25 -12.47
N LEU A 50 -8.66 -22.56 -12.08
CA LEU A 50 -7.28 -22.84 -12.51
C LEU A 50 -6.60 -23.95 -11.69
N GLY A 51 -7.28 -24.51 -10.68
CA GLY A 51 -6.78 -25.63 -9.87
C GLY A 51 -5.92 -25.22 -8.67
N TYR A 52 -6.05 -23.98 -8.20
CA TYR A 52 -5.50 -23.57 -6.91
C TYR A 52 -6.31 -24.15 -5.76
N ALA A 53 -5.67 -24.54 -4.66
CA ALA A 53 -6.36 -24.73 -3.39
C ALA A 53 -6.64 -23.36 -2.79
N VAL A 54 -7.92 -22.99 -2.71
CA VAL A 54 -8.37 -21.63 -2.36
C VAL A 54 -8.87 -21.59 -0.92
N THR A 55 -8.37 -20.62 -0.15
CA THR A 55 -8.90 -20.25 1.18
C THR A 55 -9.49 -18.86 1.10
N ARG A 56 -10.77 -18.73 1.44
CA ARG A 56 -11.53 -17.47 1.41
C ARG A 56 -11.68 -16.90 2.82
N GLY A 57 -11.86 -15.60 2.95
CA GLY A 57 -12.12 -14.92 4.22
C GLY A 57 -10.93 -14.82 5.15
N VAL A 58 -9.70 -14.91 4.63
CA VAL A 58 -8.48 -14.72 5.43
C VAL A 58 -8.34 -13.25 5.77
N GLY A 59 -8.42 -12.92 7.06
CA GLY A 59 -8.41 -11.52 7.51
C GLY A 59 -9.62 -10.71 7.03
N VAL A 60 -10.82 -11.29 7.08
CA VAL A 60 -12.16 -10.80 6.71
C VAL A 60 -12.54 -11.14 5.26
N THR A 61 -12.01 -10.46 4.25
CA THR A 61 -12.36 -10.68 2.84
C THR A 61 -11.21 -11.25 2.01
N GLY A 62 -10.02 -11.38 2.59
CA GLY A 62 -8.82 -11.82 1.87
C GLY A 62 -8.95 -13.23 1.29
N VAL A 63 -8.28 -13.45 0.16
CA VAL A 63 -8.25 -14.72 -0.56
C VAL A 63 -6.82 -15.19 -0.75
N VAL A 64 -6.56 -16.46 -0.48
CA VAL A 64 -5.26 -17.08 -0.71
C VAL A 64 -5.43 -18.32 -1.58
N GLY A 65 -4.73 -18.34 -2.71
CA GLY A 65 -4.61 -19.50 -3.59
C GLY A 65 -3.24 -20.16 -3.46
N VAL A 66 -3.21 -21.46 -3.26
CA VAL A 66 -1.99 -22.26 -3.16
C VAL A 66 -1.89 -23.18 -4.36
N LEU A 67 -0.82 -23.04 -5.16
CA LEU A 67 -0.54 -23.90 -6.29
C LEU A 67 0.83 -24.57 -6.11
N ARG A 68 0.84 -25.90 -5.89
CA ARG A 68 2.06 -26.69 -5.73
C ARG A 68 2.50 -27.29 -7.07
N ASN A 69 3.78 -27.22 -7.37
CA ASN A 69 4.37 -27.73 -8.59
C ASN A 69 5.75 -28.40 -8.35
N GLY A 70 5.76 -29.43 -7.53
CA GLY A 70 6.98 -30.17 -7.13
C GLY A 70 7.75 -29.47 -6.01
N ASP A 71 8.94 -29.99 -5.73
CA ASP A 71 9.83 -29.44 -4.72
C ASP A 71 10.42 -28.10 -5.17
N GLY A 72 10.61 -27.19 -4.22
CA GLY A 72 11.16 -25.87 -4.48
C GLY A 72 10.64 -24.83 -3.48
N PRO A 73 11.01 -23.57 -3.66
CA PRO A 73 10.62 -22.49 -2.76
C PRO A 73 9.13 -22.18 -2.83
N THR A 74 8.63 -21.61 -1.74
CA THR A 74 7.29 -21.03 -1.66
C THR A 74 7.38 -19.53 -1.92
N VAL A 75 6.82 -19.07 -3.03
CA VAL A 75 6.83 -17.67 -3.44
C VAL A 75 5.45 -17.07 -3.30
N MET A 76 5.32 -16.03 -2.52
CA MET A 76 4.10 -15.25 -2.38
C MET A 76 4.07 -14.10 -3.38
N LEU A 77 2.98 -13.99 -4.12
CA LEU A 77 2.62 -12.83 -4.92
C LEU A 77 1.41 -12.17 -4.27
N ARG A 78 1.45 -10.85 -4.05
CA ARG A 78 0.37 -10.11 -3.39
C ARG A 78 -0.21 -9.04 -4.32
N ALA A 79 -1.54 -8.95 -4.32
CA ALA A 79 -2.31 -7.83 -4.85
C ALA A 79 -3.33 -7.37 -3.79
N ASP A 80 -3.46 -6.07 -3.60
CA ASP A 80 -4.54 -5.44 -2.84
C ASP A 80 -5.83 -5.38 -3.67
N MET A 81 -6.99 -5.19 -2.99
CA MET A 81 -8.31 -5.27 -3.64
C MET A 81 -9.22 -4.07 -3.39
N ASP A 82 -8.96 -3.30 -2.35
CA ASP A 82 -9.87 -2.28 -1.86
C ASP A 82 -9.86 -1.00 -2.70
N ALA A 83 -10.91 -0.20 -2.53
CA ALA A 83 -11.11 1.08 -3.20
C ALA A 83 -11.33 2.21 -2.19
N LEU A 84 -11.27 3.44 -2.68
CA LEU A 84 -11.29 4.67 -1.89
C LEU A 84 -12.70 5.28 -1.79
N PRO A 85 -13.03 5.92 -0.64
CA PRO A 85 -14.29 6.65 -0.46
C PRO A 85 -14.24 8.00 -1.18
N MET A 86 -14.29 8.00 -2.51
CA MET A 86 -14.24 9.20 -3.33
C MET A 86 -15.03 9.06 -4.64
N ALA A 87 -15.51 10.19 -5.18
CA ALA A 87 -16.14 10.21 -6.49
C ALA A 87 -15.09 10.14 -7.60
N GLU A 88 -15.37 9.39 -8.65
CA GLU A 88 -14.53 9.31 -9.84
C GLU A 88 -14.85 10.45 -10.83
N ASP A 89 -13.80 11.05 -11.42
CA ASP A 89 -13.87 12.10 -12.44
C ASP A 89 -12.91 11.81 -13.61
N THR A 90 -12.82 10.54 -14.01
CA THR A 90 -11.94 10.11 -15.11
C THR A 90 -12.55 10.34 -16.50
N GLY A 91 -13.88 10.35 -16.60
CA GLY A 91 -14.60 10.38 -17.87
C GLY A 91 -14.56 9.06 -18.65
N LEU A 92 -14.10 7.98 -18.03
CA LEU A 92 -14.06 6.65 -18.64
C LEU A 92 -15.48 6.09 -18.87
N PRO A 93 -15.71 5.35 -19.95
CA PRO A 93 -17.04 4.75 -20.21
C PRO A 93 -17.43 3.66 -19.20
N TYR A 94 -16.49 3.23 -18.38
CA TYR A 94 -16.66 2.28 -17.29
C TYR A 94 -16.36 2.88 -15.91
N ALA A 95 -16.39 4.22 -15.79
CA ALA A 95 -16.21 4.91 -14.52
C ALA A 95 -17.23 4.45 -13.47
N SER A 96 -16.82 4.43 -12.21
CA SER A 96 -17.66 4.03 -11.09
C SER A 96 -18.75 5.07 -10.78
N THR A 97 -19.93 4.58 -10.50
CA THR A 97 -21.06 5.36 -9.93
C THR A 97 -21.54 4.73 -8.60
N VAL A 98 -20.73 3.83 -8.03
CA VAL A 98 -21.05 3.11 -6.81
C VAL A 98 -21.05 4.06 -5.62
N THR A 99 -22.00 3.84 -4.70
CA THR A 99 -21.99 4.43 -3.36
C THR A 99 -22.04 3.32 -2.33
N ALA A 100 -21.33 3.51 -1.22
CA ALA A 100 -21.30 2.58 -0.09
C ALA A 100 -21.37 3.35 1.23
N THR A 101 -21.59 2.61 2.32
CA THR A 101 -21.52 3.17 3.68
C THR A 101 -20.11 2.94 4.22
N ASP A 102 -19.44 4.02 4.61
CA ASP A 102 -18.12 3.97 5.23
C ASP A 102 -18.17 3.51 6.71
N ALA A 103 -17.00 3.43 7.34
CA ALA A 103 -16.88 3.02 8.74
C ALA A 103 -17.54 4.01 9.74
N GLU A 104 -17.69 5.26 9.33
CA GLU A 104 -18.37 6.33 10.07
C GLU A 104 -19.89 6.35 9.87
N GLY A 105 -20.44 5.45 9.03
CA GLY A 105 -21.85 5.37 8.69
C GLY A 105 -22.33 6.41 7.66
N GLN A 106 -21.38 7.04 6.93
CA GLN A 106 -21.70 8.01 5.89
C GLN A 106 -21.85 7.32 4.53
N SER A 107 -22.80 7.80 3.72
CA SER A 107 -22.88 7.37 2.32
C SER A 107 -21.85 8.12 1.50
N VAL A 108 -20.92 7.40 0.90
CA VAL A 108 -19.81 7.93 0.11
C VAL A 108 -19.79 7.32 -1.28
N SER A 109 -19.31 8.07 -2.27
CA SER A 109 -18.97 7.49 -3.58
C SER A 109 -17.72 6.62 -3.43
N VAL A 110 -17.57 5.59 -4.28
CA VAL A 110 -16.43 4.68 -4.22
C VAL A 110 -15.75 4.59 -5.59
N ALA A 111 -14.42 4.64 -5.63
CA ALA A 111 -13.65 4.54 -6.86
C ALA A 111 -12.28 3.87 -6.66
N HIS A 112 -11.82 3.13 -7.67
CA HIS A 112 -10.47 2.56 -7.74
C HIS A 112 -9.41 3.61 -8.10
N SER A 113 -9.34 4.69 -7.32
CA SER A 113 -8.39 5.79 -7.57
C SER A 113 -6.96 5.50 -7.10
N CYS A 114 -6.68 4.27 -6.64
CA CYS A 114 -5.33 3.78 -6.38
C CYS A 114 -4.86 2.70 -7.37
N GLY A 115 -5.78 2.13 -8.16
CA GLY A 115 -5.46 1.15 -9.22
C GLY A 115 -5.40 -0.29 -8.74
N HIS A 116 -6.00 -0.62 -7.60
CA HIS A 116 -6.02 -1.99 -7.05
C HIS A 116 -6.81 -2.97 -7.93
N ASP A 117 -7.79 -2.50 -8.68
CA ASP A 117 -8.45 -3.26 -9.75
C ASP A 117 -7.47 -3.80 -10.81
N LEU A 118 -6.46 -2.99 -11.15
CA LEU A 118 -5.40 -3.42 -12.05
C LEU A 118 -4.45 -4.42 -11.38
N HIS A 119 -4.18 -4.25 -10.08
CA HIS A 119 -3.36 -5.20 -9.31
C HIS A 119 -4.03 -6.56 -9.22
N VAL A 120 -5.33 -6.62 -8.93
CA VAL A 120 -6.12 -7.86 -8.97
C VAL A 120 -6.04 -8.49 -10.37
N THR A 121 -6.23 -7.69 -11.42
CA THR A 121 -6.19 -8.16 -12.80
C THR A 121 -4.81 -8.75 -13.16
N TRP A 122 -3.72 -8.11 -12.75
CA TRP A 122 -2.36 -8.65 -12.92
C TRP A 122 -2.19 -9.98 -12.19
N MET A 123 -2.68 -10.07 -10.95
CA MET A 123 -2.59 -11.30 -10.17
C MET A 123 -3.35 -12.45 -10.83
N LEU A 124 -4.56 -12.19 -11.34
CA LEU A 124 -5.35 -13.21 -12.05
C LEU A 124 -4.65 -13.70 -13.30
N GLY A 125 -4.07 -12.79 -14.08
CA GLY A 125 -3.28 -13.15 -15.26
C GLY A 125 -2.02 -13.93 -14.94
N ALA A 126 -1.27 -13.53 -13.90
CA ALA A 126 -0.08 -14.24 -13.45
C ALA A 126 -0.44 -15.63 -12.90
N ALA A 127 -1.51 -15.74 -12.12
CA ALA A 127 -2.02 -17.02 -11.61
C ALA A 127 -2.37 -17.99 -12.75
N ARG A 128 -2.98 -17.48 -13.82
CA ARG A 128 -3.29 -18.28 -15.02
C ARG A 128 -2.04 -18.79 -15.71
N VAL A 129 -1.04 -17.95 -15.92
CA VAL A 129 0.23 -18.38 -16.54
C VAL A 129 0.92 -19.44 -15.69
N LEU A 130 0.97 -19.27 -14.36
CA LEU A 130 1.55 -20.25 -13.44
C LEU A 130 0.80 -21.61 -13.49
N ALA A 131 -0.52 -21.57 -13.59
CA ALA A 131 -1.33 -22.79 -13.67
C ALA A 131 -1.17 -23.54 -15.01
N GLU A 132 -1.09 -22.80 -16.12
CA GLU A 132 -1.06 -23.35 -17.47
C GLU A 132 0.36 -23.71 -17.97
N ALA A 133 1.42 -23.16 -17.34
CA ALA A 133 2.83 -23.37 -17.73
C ALA A 133 3.63 -24.06 -16.64
N ARG A 134 3.10 -25.14 -16.05
CA ARG A 134 3.73 -25.87 -14.95
C ARG A 134 5.10 -26.47 -15.31
N GLU A 135 5.37 -26.72 -16.57
CA GLU A 135 6.68 -27.16 -17.06
C GLU A 135 7.78 -26.11 -16.89
N ALA A 136 7.40 -24.83 -16.81
CA ALA A 136 8.32 -23.69 -16.76
C ALA A 136 8.87 -23.40 -15.36
N TRP A 137 8.32 -23.98 -14.28
CA TRP A 137 8.68 -23.63 -12.92
C TRP A 137 8.54 -24.80 -11.94
N ARG A 138 9.10 -24.63 -10.72
CA ARG A 138 8.98 -25.59 -9.60
C ARG A 138 8.80 -24.84 -8.29
N GLY A 139 8.21 -25.52 -7.30
CA GLY A 139 7.95 -24.99 -5.96
C GLY A 139 6.48 -24.76 -5.68
N THR A 140 6.17 -23.79 -4.83
CA THR A 140 4.80 -23.42 -4.46
C THR A 140 4.56 -21.93 -4.76
N ALA A 141 3.52 -21.64 -5.53
CA ALA A 141 3.04 -20.28 -5.72
C ALA A 141 1.88 -20.00 -4.77
N LEU A 142 2.02 -18.96 -3.94
CA LEU A 142 0.95 -18.36 -3.14
C LEU A 142 0.47 -17.10 -3.83
N VAL A 143 -0.77 -17.08 -4.29
CA VAL A 143 -1.40 -15.86 -4.84
C VAL A 143 -2.32 -15.30 -3.78
N VAL A 144 -2.05 -14.07 -3.36
CA VAL A 144 -2.73 -13.41 -2.23
C VAL A 144 -3.44 -12.18 -2.72
N PHE A 145 -4.75 -12.16 -2.51
CA PHE A 145 -5.61 -10.99 -2.73
C PHE A 145 -5.92 -10.40 -1.37
N GLN A 146 -5.29 -9.28 -1.07
CA GLN A 146 -5.32 -8.64 0.24
C GLN A 146 -6.41 -7.57 0.31
N PRO A 147 -7.26 -7.56 1.35
CA PRO A 147 -8.20 -6.47 1.62
C PRO A 147 -7.52 -5.30 2.32
N GLY A 148 -8.22 -4.17 2.43
CA GLY A 148 -8.01 -3.12 3.42
C GLY A 148 -6.61 -2.53 3.48
N GLU A 149 -5.95 -2.37 2.35
CA GLU A 149 -4.64 -1.69 2.27
C GLU A 149 -4.77 -0.22 2.66
N GLU A 150 -5.77 0.48 2.13
CA GLU A 150 -5.99 1.92 2.32
C GLU A 150 -6.30 2.33 3.78
N THR A 151 -6.57 1.34 4.63
CA THR A 151 -6.79 1.52 6.08
C THR A 151 -5.68 0.94 6.94
N ALA A 152 -4.63 0.36 6.35
CA ALA A 152 -3.53 -0.35 7.03
C ALA A 152 -3.99 -1.53 7.91
N GLN A 153 -5.15 -2.13 7.60
CA GLN A 153 -5.75 -3.20 8.40
C GLN A 153 -5.60 -4.57 7.76
N GLY A 154 -5.53 -4.61 6.43
CA GLY A 154 -5.68 -5.84 5.68
C GLY A 154 -4.53 -6.82 5.84
N ALA A 155 -3.29 -6.39 5.65
CA ALA A 155 -2.14 -7.26 5.81
C ALA A 155 -2.03 -7.80 7.24
N SER A 156 -2.24 -6.95 8.26
CA SER A 156 -2.21 -7.38 9.66
C SER A 156 -3.32 -8.37 9.99
N ALA A 157 -4.54 -8.17 9.47
CA ALA A 157 -5.66 -9.08 9.65
C ALA A 157 -5.39 -10.45 8.97
N MET A 158 -4.83 -10.46 7.76
CA MET A 158 -4.46 -11.69 7.06
C MET A 158 -3.35 -12.44 7.78
N VAL A 159 -2.28 -11.75 8.20
CA VAL A 159 -1.18 -12.36 8.98
C VAL A 159 -1.70 -12.97 10.28
N GLY A 160 -2.59 -12.27 11.00
CA GLY A 160 -3.20 -12.75 12.24
C GLY A 160 -4.09 -13.99 12.07
N ALA A 161 -4.67 -14.17 10.88
CA ALA A 161 -5.51 -15.34 10.56
C ALA A 161 -4.75 -16.48 9.87
N TRP A 162 -3.49 -16.29 9.45
CA TRP A 162 -2.75 -17.13 8.52
C TRP A 162 -2.56 -18.56 9.01
N ASP A 163 -2.02 -18.72 10.23
CA ASP A 163 -1.74 -20.03 10.81
C ASP A 163 -3.01 -20.81 11.13
N ALA A 164 -4.05 -20.12 11.61
CA ALA A 164 -5.35 -20.73 11.87
C ALA A 164 -6.04 -21.22 10.59
N ALA A 165 -5.73 -20.59 9.45
CA ALA A 165 -6.21 -21.01 8.14
C ALA A 165 -5.39 -22.17 7.55
N GLY A 166 -4.31 -22.64 8.21
CA GLY A 166 -3.46 -23.73 7.77
C GLY A 166 -2.66 -23.42 6.50
N LEU A 167 -2.35 -22.15 6.26
CA LEU A 167 -1.66 -21.69 5.06
C LEU A 167 -0.14 -21.85 5.21
N PRO A 168 0.59 -22.22 4.12
CA PRO A 168 2.04 -22.30 4.17
C PRO A 168 2.67 -20.91 4.24
N HIS A 169 3.79 -20.79 4.96
CA HIS A 169 4.61 -19.58 4.95
C HIS A 169 5.43 -19.48 3.67
N ALA A 170 5.67 -18.26 3.21
CA ALA A 170 6.50 -18.00 2.04
C ALA A 170 7.99 -17.93 2.41
N ASP A 171 8.86 -18.28 1.46
CA ASP A 171 10.30 -18.02 1.52
C ASP A 171 10.65 -16.60 1.04
N VAL A 172 9.77 -16.01 0.25
CA VAL A 172 9.86 -14.63 -0.24
C VAL A 172 8.48 -14.06 -0.54
N VAL A 173 8.29 -12.76 -0.26
CA VAL A 173 7.05 -12.02 -0.53
C VAL A 173 7.30 -10.97 -1.61
N LEU A 174 6.49 -10.97 -2.67
CA LEU A 174 6.63 -10.12 -3.84
C LEU A 174 5.34 -9.33 -4.07
N GLY A 175 5.48 -8.02 -4.30
CA GLY A 175 4.35 -7.12 -4.56
C GLY A 175 4.70 -5.98 -5.50
N GLN A 176 3.70 -5.45 -6.18
CA GLN A 176 3.85 -4.32 -7.10
C GLN A 176 2.68 -3.36 -7.02
N HIS A 177 2.92 -2.11 -7.42
CA HIS A 177 1.90 -1.09 -7.45
C HIS A 177 1.99 -0.24 -8.73
N VAL A 178 0.84 0.12 -9.31
CA VAL A 178 0.79 1.07 -10.43
C VAL A 178 0.94 2.51 -9.92
N MET A 179 1.85 3.26 -10.52
CA MET A 179 2.16 4.64 -10.10
C MET A 179 2.20 5.61 -11.27
N VAL A 180 2.27 6.90 -10.95
CA VAL A 180 2.59 7.94 -11.93
C VAL A 180 4.03 7.76 -12.41
N GLY A 181 4.17 7.06 -13.51
CA GLY A 181 5.41 6.80 -14.25
C GLY A 181 5.05 6.52 -15.70
N ALA A 182 5.98 6.60 -16.61
CA ALA A 182 5.69 6.28 -18.01
C ALA A 182 5.24 4.82 -18.14
N ALA A 183 4.08 4.57 -18.74
CA ALA A 183 3.64 3.22 -19.03
C ALA A 183 4.70 2.50 -19.88
N GLY A 184 4.96 1.23 -19.57
CA GLY A 184 6.08 0.49 -20.14
C GLY A 184 7.33 0.45 -19.25
N THR A 185 7.38 1.21 -18.14
CA THR A 185 8.52 1.22 -17.22
C THR A 185 8.23 0.46 -15.94
N VAL A 186 9.29 -0.10 -15.35
CA VAL A 186 9.28 -0.74 -14.03
C VAL A 186 10.37 -0.12 -13.19
N SER A 187 10.05 0.28 -11.96
CA SER A 187 11.05 0.85 -11.06
C SER A 187 11.08 0.11 -9.73
N TYR A 188 12.27 -0.11 -9.20
CA TYR A 188 12.54 -0.86 -7.99
C TYR A 188 13.57 -0.11 -7.13
N ARG A 189 13.76 -0.54 -5.89
CA ARG A 189 14.80 -0.01 -5.02
C ARG A 189 15.23 -1.02 -3.98
N PRO A 190 16.55 -1.31 -3.84
CA PRO A 190 17.08 -2.01 -2.68
C PRO A 190 17.02 -1.13 -1.43
N GLY A 191 16.56 -1.68 -0.33
CA GLY A 191 16.36 -0.92 0.90
C GLY A 191 15.05 -0.14 0.90
N VAL A 192 15.00 0.95 1.67
CA VAL A 192 13.77 1.71 1.89
C VAL A 192 13.20 2.27 0.60
N ILE A 193 12.01 1.82 0.21
CA ILE A 193 11.29 2.25 -0.99
C ILE A 193 10.07 3.12 -0.65
N LEU A 194 9.35 2.83 0.46
CA LEU A 194 8.19 3.59 0.92
C LEU A 194 8.33 3.96 2.40
N SER A 195 7.78 5.11 2.79
CA SER A 195 7.83 5.58 4.17
C SER A 195 6.94 4.76 5.11
N ALA A 196 7.32 4.67 6.39
CA ALA A 196 6.36 4.40 7.44
C ALA A 196 5.43 5.61 7.63
N ALA A 197 4.17 5.36 7.99
CA ALA A 197 3.23 6.43 8.30
C ALA A 197 2.40 6.09 9.55
N ASP A 198 2.29 7.05 10.45
CA ASP A 198 1.46 6.92 11.65
C ASP A 198 0.48 8.10 11.73
N SER A 199 -0.81 7.78 11.84
CA SER A 199 -1.87 8.76 12.07
C SER A 199 -2.40 8.62 13.48
N LEU A 200 -2.39 9.72 14.24
CA LEU A 200 -2.84 9.74 15.61
C LEU A 200 -3.94 10.79 15.82
N LYS A 201 -4.91 10.43 16.66
CA LYS A 201 -5.84 11.36 17.27
C LYS A 201 -5.42 11.57 18.74
N VAL A 202 -5.23 12.82 19.12
CA VAL A 202 -4.90 13.22 20.49
C VAL A 202 -6.04 14.07 21.03
N LYS A 203 -6.63 13.66 22.14
CA LYS A 203 -7.66 14.42 22.84
C LYS A 203 -7.06 15.05 24.10
N LEU A 204 -7.12 16.37 24.19
CA LEU A 204 -6.64 17.16 25.31
C LEU A 204 -7.84 17.61 26.13
N PHE A 205 -7.73 17.52 27.45
CA PHE A 205 -8.83 17.82 28.37
C PHE A 205 -8.56 19.10 29.14
N GLY A 206 -9.52 20.00 29.09
CA GLY A 206 -9.55 21.21 29.87
C GLY A 206 -10.71 21.24 30.86
N ARG A 207 -11.14 22.42 31.19
CA ARG A 207 -12.35 22.70 31.96
C ARG A 207 -13.00 23.95 31.39
N GLY A 208 -14.20 23.79 30.83
CA GLY A 208 -14.95 24.85 30.21
C GLY A 208 -15.47 25.90 31.18
N SER A 209 -15.73 27.09 30.65
CA SER A 209 -16.37 28.18 31.39
C SER A 209 -16.96 29.21 30.44
N HIS A 210 -17.62 30.22 31.03
CA HIS A 210 -18.00 31.42 30.28
C HIS A 210 -16.74 32.20 29.87
N GLY A 211 -16.65 32.64 28.62
CA GLY A 211 -15.46 33.31 28.07
C GLY A 211 -15.05 34.62 28.82
N SER A 212 -15.97 35.22 29.58
CA SER A 212 -15.64 36.37 30.46
C SER A 212 -15.03 35.98 31.81
N GLN A 213 -14.96 34.69 32.14
CA GLN A 213 -14.44 34.19 33.42
C GLN A 213 -13.30 33.13 33.19
N PRO A 214 -12.25 33.48 32.44
CA PRO A 214 -11.20 32.53 32.07
C PRO A 214 -10.45 31.94 33.29
N GLN A 215 -10.41 32.67 34.43
CA GLN A 215 -9.79 32.21 35.67
C GLN A 215 -10.50 30.99 36.30
N THR A 216 -11.72 30.66 35.87
CA THR A 216 -12.45 29.47 36.34
C THR A 216 -12.27 28.29 35.41
N SER A 217 -11.56 28.45 34.31
CA SER A 217 -11.33 27.45 33.27
C SER A 217 -9.92 26.83 33.32
N ILE A 218 -9.75 25.80 32.51
CA ILE A 218 -8.48 25.34 31.97
C ILE A 218 -8.69 25.27 30.48
N ASP A 219 -8.17 26.25 29.73
CA ASP A 219 -8.53 26.47 28.34
C ASP A 219 -7.84 25.48 27.38
N PRO A 220 -8.57 24.50 26.81
CA PRO A 220 -7.99 23.52 25.91
C PRO A 220 -7.69 24.11 24.52
N VAL A 221 -8.22 25.27 24.14
CA VAL A 221 -7.89 25.96 22.89
C VAL A 221 -6.46 26.44 22.94
N VAL A 222 -6.09 27.14 24.04
CA VAL A 222 -4.72 27.64 24.27
C VAL A 222 -3.75 26.46 24.40
N MET A 223 -4.13 25.43 25.17
CA MET A 223 -3.34 24.20 25.34
C MET A 223 -3.05 23.53 23.98
N ALA A 224 -4.07 23.35 23.15
CA ALA A 224 -3.92 22.73 21.83
C ALA A 224 -3.06 23.59 20.88
N ALA A 225 -3.22 24.91 20.90
CA ALA A 225 -2.38 25.81 20.08
C ALA A 225 -0.90 25.71 20.50
N ALA A 226 -0.58 25.71 21.79
CA ALA A 226 0.77 25.52 22.32
C ALA A 226 1.33 24.14 21.94
N THR A 227 0.52 23.09 22.07
CA THR A 227 0.87 21.72 21.67
C THR A 227 1.25 21.66 20.19
N VAL A 228 0.42 22.23 19.28
CA VAL A 228 0.70 22.24 17.83
C VAL A 228 2.04 22.91 17.53
N LEU A 229 2.30 24.10 18.12
CA LEU A 229 3.57 24.79 17.93
C LEU A 229 4.78 23.98 18.44
N ARG A 230 4.64 23.40 19.61
CA ARG A 230 5.71 22.57 20.22
C ARG A 230 5.97 21.30 19.40
N LEU A 231 4.95 20.64 18.88
CA LEU A 231 5.10 19.43 18.05
C LEU A 231 5.95 19.70 16.80
N GLN A 232 5.93 20.91 16.23
CA GLN A 232 6.77 21.27 15.07
C GLN A 232 8.27 21.22 15.42
N THR A 233 8.64 21.33 16.72
CA THR A 233 10.04 21.25 17.12
C THR A 233 10.62 19.84 17.04
N ILE A 234 9.80 18.81 16.96
CA ILE A 234 10.28 17.41 16.82
C ILE A 234 11.12 17.30 15.54
N VAL A 235 10.56 17.63 14.39
CA VAL A 235 11.29 17.56 13.10
C VAL A 235 12.45 18.56 13.06
N SER A 236 12.22 19.79 13.54
CA SER A 236 13.23 20.85 13.39
C SER A 236 14.37 20.80 14.42
N ARG A 237 14.24 20.08 15.55
CA ARG A 237 15.20 20.09 16.68
C ARG A 237 15.57 18.72 17.23
N GLU A 238 14.81 17.67 16.93
CA GLU A 238 15.01 16.34 17.52
C GLU A 238 15.31 15.25 16.47
N VAL A 239 15.02 15.50 15.19
CA VAL A 239 15.41 14.64 14.05
C VAL A 239 16.74 15.15 13.47
N ALA A 240 17.67 14.23 13.18
CA ALA A 240 18.96 14.61 12.60
C ALA A 240 18.76 15.25 11.21
N PRO A 241 19.55 16.25 10.82
CA PRO A 241 19.38 16.98 9.55
C PRO A 241 19.46 16.12 8.29
N LEU A 242 20.10 14.96 8.37
CA LEU A 242 20.23 14.02 7.25
C LEU A 242 19.09 13.00 7.20
N ASP A 243 18.27 12.92 8.24
CA ASP A 243 17.13 12.03 8.31
C ASP A 243 15.88 12.76 7.78
N SER A 244 15.13 12.07 6.93
CA SER A 244 13.87 12.61 6.40
C SER A 244 12.71 12.22 7.29
N ALA A 245 11.98 13.23 7.78
CA ALA A 245 10.77 13.03 8.55
C ALA A 245 9.78 14.18 8.31
N VAL A 246 8.49 13.87 8.38
CA VAL A 246 7.39 14.83 8.28
C VAL A 246 6.46 14.65 9.47
N LEU A 247 6.00 15.77 10.06
CA LEU A 247 4.91 15.81 11.03
C LEU A 247 3.90 16.85 10.57
N THR A 248 2.68 16.42 10.28
CA THR A 248 1.59 17.28 9.82
C THR A 248 0.45 17.26 10.84
N ILE A 249 -0.02 18.42 11.24
CA ILE A 249 -1.30 18.56 11.96
C ILE A 249 -2.39 18.78 10.92
N GLY A 250 -3.16 17.73 10.65
CA GLY A 250 -4.22 17.77 9.63
C GLY A 250 -5.56 18.29 10.14
N SER A 251 -5.78 18.26 11.47
CA SER A 251 -7.03 18.75 12.08
C SER A 251 -6.77 19.24 13.50
N LEU A 252 -7.39 20.36 13.84
CA LEU A 252 -7.49 20.92 15.19
C LEU A 252 -8.93 21.38 15.40
N GLN A 253 -9.62 20.80 16.37
CA GLN A 253 -11.01 21.10 16.69
C GLN A 253 -11.17 21.37 18.19
N ALA A 254 -11.75 22.55 18.52
CA ALA A 254 -12.04 22.94 19.89
C ALA A 254 -13.17 23.98 19.91
N GLY A 255 -14.16 23.76 20.76
CA GLY A 255 -15.27 24.69 20.94
C GLY A 255 -16.17 24.87 19.72
N THR A 256 -17.28 25.63 19.92
CA THR A 256 -18.28 25.92 18.88
C THR A 256 -18.82 27.35 18.96
N LYS A 257 -18.63 28.06 20.06
CA LYS A 257 -19.11 29.40 20.31
C LYS A 257 -17.97 30.29 20.80
N GLU A 258 -17.92 31.50 20.29
CA GLU A 258 -16.88 32.53 20.55
C GLU A 258 -16.76 32.96 22.02
N ASN A 259 -17.82 32.79 22.79
CA ASN A 259 -17.89 33.22 24.20
C ASN A 259 -17.96 32.07 25.22
N ILE A 260 -17.63 30.83 24.78
CA ILE A 260 -17.60 29.64 25.62
C ILE A 260 -16.22 28.98 25.49
N ILE A 261 -15.52 28.83 26.61
CA ILE A 261 -14.32 27.98 26.68
C ILE A 261 -14.78 26.53 26.75
N PRO A 262 -14.34 25.64 25.84
CA PRO A 262 -14.80 24.24 25.79
C PRO A 262 -14.15 23.38 26.88
N ASP A 263 -14.62 22.13 27.02
CA ASP A 263 -14.06 21.15 27.95
C ASP A 263 -12.90 20.37 27.36
N ASP A 264 -12.78 20.30 26.04
CA ASP A 264 -11.73 19.55 25.37
C ASP A 264 -11.33 20.12 24.00
N ALA A 265 -10.19 19.67 23.48
CA ALA A 265 -9.72 19.87 22.14
C ALA A 265 -9.22 18.57 21.53
N THR A 266 -9.38 18.40 20.23
CA THR A 266 -8.92 17.23 19.48
C THR A 266 -7.95 17.66 18.40
N ILE A 267 -6.78 17.02 18.36
CA ILE A 267 -5.74 17.15 17.32
C ILE A 267 -5.68 15.83 16.56
N LYS A 268 -5.68 15.88 15.22
CA LYS A 268 -5.30 14.74 14.38
C LYS A 268 -4.01 15.07 13.65
N LEU A 269 -3.04 14.18 13.73
CA LEU A 269 -1.72 14.35 13.12
C LEU A 269 -1.32 13.12 12.32
N ASN A 270 -0.46 13.34 11.32
CA ASN A 270 0.18 12.30 10.54
C ASN A 270 1.70 12.50 10.58
N MET A 271 2.43 11.41 10.73
CA MET A 271 3.90 11.39 10.65
C MET A 271 4.33 10.45 9.53
N ARG A 272 5.45 10.80 8.87
CA ARG A 272 6.11 9.95 7.88
C ARG A 272 7.58 9.90 8.17
N THR A 273 8.16 8.69 8.11
CA THR A 273 9.57 8.44 8.41
C THR A 273 10.14 7.38 7.47
N TYR A 274 11.47 7.40 7.30
CA TYR A 274 12.20 6.44 6.46
C TYR A 274 13.20 5.61 7.28
N ASP A 275 13.08 5.68 8.62
CA ASP A 275 13.90 4.95 9.59
C ASP A 275 13.07 4.60 10.82
N GLU A 276 13.17 3.37 11.32
CA GLU A 276 12.38 2.89 12.48
C GLU A 276 12.83 3.52 13.81
N GLY A 277 14.11 3.90 13.93
CA GLY A 277 14.62 4.63 15.10
C GLY A 277 14.04 6.03 15.18
N VAL A 278 14.04 6.75 14.03
CA VAL A 278 13.41 8.08 13.90
C VAL A 278 11.90 7.98 14.16
N ARG A 279 11.22 6.97 13.62
CA ARG A 279 9.80 6.71 13.86
C ARG A 279 9.49 6.55 15.35
N THR A 280 10.22 5.67 16.02
CA THR A 280 10.08 5.40 17.44
C THR A 280 10.30 6.66 18.27
N HIS A 281 11.38 7.40 17.96
CA HIS A 281 11.69 8.66 18.63
C HIS A 281 10.56 9.68 18.47
N MET A 282 10.05 9.88 17.27
CA MET A 282 8.97 10.83 17.00
C MET A 282 7.68 10.47 17.72
N LEU A 283 7.29 9.19 17.75
CA LEU A 283 6.12 8.73 18.49
C LEU A 283 6.24 9.00 19.99
N GLN A 284 7.43 8.76 20.57
CA GLN A 284 7.73 9.07 21.97
C GLN A 284 7.71 10.59 22.23
N ALA A 285 8.29 11.39 21.32
CA ALA A 285 8.31 12.84 21.42
C ALA A 285 6.90 13.44 21.37
N VAL A 286 6.02 12.94 20.48
CA VAL A 286 4.61 13.36 20.44
C VAL A 286 3.93 13.13 21.79
N LYS A 287 4.04 11.94 22.35
CA LYS A 287 3.45 11.61 23.65
C LYS A 287 4.00 12.51 24.75
N ARG A 288 5.32 12.66 24.84
CA ARG A 288 6.01 13.50 25.82
C ARG A 288 5.54 14.96 25.76
N ILE A 289 5.49 15.54 24.56
CA ILE A 289 5.08 16.95 24.36
C ILE A 289 3.63 17.14 24.75
N CYS A 290 2.72 16.30 24.27
CA CYS A 290 1.29 16.41 24.60
C CYS A 290 1.05 16.31 26.12
N CYS A 291 1.73 15.37 26.81
CA CYS A 291 1.64 15.27 28.26
C CYS A 291 2.20 16.52 28.97
N ALA A 292 3.37 17.00 28.54
CA ALA A 292 4.00 18.20 29.13
C ALA A 292 3.15 19.46 28.96
N GLU A 293 2.51 19.67 27.82
CA GLU A 293 1.62 20.83 27.61
C GLU A 293 0.32 20.71 28.43
N CYS A 294 -0.19 19.49 28.63
CA CYS A 294 -1.31 19.26 29.55
C CYS A 294 -0.93 19.60 31.00
N ASP A 295 0.24 19.14 31.47
CA ASP A 295 0.75 19.41 32.79
C ASP A 295 0.99 20.92 33.01
N ALA A 296 1.62 21.58 32.03
CA ALA A 296 1.88 23.03 32.08
C ALA A 296 0.59 23.86 32.12
N SER A 297 -0.49 23.36 31.52
CA SER A 297 -1.80 24.02 31.50
C SER A 297 -2.65 23.66 32.72
N GLY A 298 -2.21 22.75 33.58
CA GLY A 298 -2.97 22.24 34.73
C GLY A 298 -4.19 21.40 34.31
N ALA A 299 -4.05 20.63 33.24
CA ALA A 299 -5.13 19.78 32.72
C ALA A 299 -5.66 18.83 33.81
N PRO A 300 -7.00 18.56 33.85
CA PRO A 300 -7.60 17.72 34.91
C PRO A 300 -7.25 16.23 34.78
N ARG A 301 -6.75 15.81 33.63
CA ARG A 301 -6.29 14.44 33.34
C ARG A 301 -5.33 14.41 32.15
N PRO A 302 -4.54 13.33 31.99
CA PRO A 302 -3.63 13.15 30.86
C PRO A 302 -4.35 13.14 29.52
N PRO A 303 -3.65 13.45 28.40
CA PRO A 303 -4.21 13.35 27.07
C PRO A 303 -4.50 11.90 26.69
N GLU A 304 -5.53 11.68 25.87
CA GLU A 304 -5.83 10.38 25.28
C GLU A 304 -5.28 10.29 23.86
N PHE A 305 -4.63 9.16 23.56
CA PHE A 305 -4.07 8.86 22.25
C PHE A 305 -4.83 7.71 21.59
N THR A 306 -5.28 7.91 20.34
CA THR A 306 -5.88 6.86 19.53
C THR A 306 -5.08 6.76 18.23
N THR A 307 -4.57 5.58 17.91
CA THR A 307 -3.99 5.31 16.60
C THR A 307 -5.13 5.20 15.58
N LEU A 308 -5.06 5.97 14.50
CA LEU A 308 -6.02 5.95 13.40
C LEU A 308 -5.57 4.99 12.30
N SER A 309 -4.29 5.06 11.93
CA SER A 309 -3.64 4.13 11.01
C SER A 309 -2.16 4.04 11.32
N SER A 310 -1.53 2.91 10.97
CA SER A 310 -0.09 2.70 11.17
C SER A 310 0.43 1.77 10.08
N TYR A 311 1.18 2.33 9.13
CA TYR A 311 1.84 1.61 8.06
C TYR A 311 3.30 1.37 8.42
N PRO A 312 3.79 0.13 8.30
CA PRO A 312 5.20 -0.15 8.52
C PRO A 312 6.08 0.47 7.44
N LEU A 313 7.37 0.58 7.72
CA LEU A 313 8.37 0.92 6.71
C LEU A 313 8.43 -0.20 5.66
N THR A 314 8.40 0.15 4.37
CA THR A 314 8.70 -0.81 3.31
C THR A 314 10.19 -0.71 2.96
N ASP A 315 10.98 -1.59 3.57
CA ASP A 315 12.42 -1.70 3.42
C ASP A 315 12.75 -3.01 2.71
N ASN A 316 12.85 -2.95 1.40
CA ASN A 316 13.10 -4.11 0.56
C ASN A 316 14.41 -4.81 0.91
N ASP A 317 14.38 -6.14 1.02
CA ASP A 317 15.60 -6.93 1.17
C ASP A 317 16.55 -6.67 -0.02
N ARG A 318 17.82 -6.38 0.28
CA ARG A 318 18.78 -5.94 -0.74
C ARG A 318 19.13 -7.05 -1.74
N ASP A 319 19.37 -8.26 -1.24
CA ASP A 319 19.79 -9.39 -2.06
C ASP A 319 18.61 -9.92 -2.90
N ALA A 320 17.43 -10.01 -2.30
CA ALA A 320 16.21 -10.36 -3.01
C ALA A 320 15.86 -9.31 -4.09
N THR A 321 16.03 -8.02 -3.78
CA THR A 321 15.80 -6.94 -4.75
C THR A 321 16.78 -7.03 -5.92
N GLN A 322 18.06 -7.34 -5.67
CA GLN A 322 19.03 -7.51 -6.75
C GLN A 322 18.64 -8.67 -7.67
N ARG A 323 18.20 -9.79 -7.11
CA ARG A 323 17.69 -10.94 -7.91
C ARG A 323 16.51 -10.54 -8.79
N VAL A 324 15.56 -9.78 -8.25
CA VAL A 324 14.42 -9.25 -9.01
C VAL A 324 14.90 -8.27 -10.09
N ALA A 325 15.78 -7.34 -9.76
CA ALA A 325 16.35 -6.35 -10.67
C ALA A 325 17.03 -7.00 -11.88
N ASP A 326 17.79 -8.06 -11.66
CA ASP A 326 18.48 -8.81 -12.75
C ASP A 326 17.43 -9.38 -13.74
N THR A 327 16.30 -9.90 -13.25
CA THR A 327 15.21 -10.37 -14.11
C THR A 327 14.52 -9.23 -14.84
N PHE A 328 14.35 -8.08 -14.20
CA PHE A 328 13.75 -6.89 -14.81
C PHE A 328 14.64 -6.32 -15.91
N HIS A 329 15.94 -6.19 -15.69
CA HIS A 329 16.86 -5.75 -16.73
C HIS A 329 16.92 -6.74 -17.92
N ALA A 330 16.86 -8.03 -17.65
CA ALA A 330 16.78 -9.04 -18.72
C ALA A 330 15.48 -8.99 -19.53
N GLN A 331 14.36 -8.52 -18.93
CA GLN A 331 13.05 -8.43 -19.58
C GLN A 331 12.79 -7.06 -20.21
N PHE A 332 13.15 -5.96 -19.55
CA PHE A 332 12.75 -4.60 -19.91
C PHE A 332 13.94 -3.71 -20.34
N GLY A 333 15.19 -4.17 -20.19
CA GLY A 333 16.36 -3.35 -20.49
C GLY A 333 16.36 -2.05 -19.69
N ASP A 334 16.53 -0.93 -20.37
CA ASP A 334 16.59 0.42 -19.77
C ASP A 334 15.23 0.93 -19.23
N ALA A 335 14.13 0.26 -19.58
CA ALA A 335 12.82 0.56 -19.00
C ALA A 335 12.69 0.08 -17.54
N ALA A 336 13.61 -0.80 -17.07
CA ALA A 336 13.78 -1.13 -15.67
C ALA A 336 14.85 -0.22 -15.05
N HIS A 337 14.51 0.46 -13.94
CA HIS A 337 15.45 1.39 -13.30
C HIS A 337 15.24 1.49 -11.79
N GLU A 338 16.28 1.91 -11.08
CA GLU A 338 16.18 2.18 -9.65
C GLU A 338 15.43 3.50 -9.38
N SER A 339 14.47 3.49 -8.45
CA SER A 339 13.72 4.67 -8.02
C SER A 339 14.33 5.32 -6.78
N LYS A 340 13.94 6.58 -6.51
CA LYS A 340 14.14 7.20 -5.20
C LYS A 340 13.09 6.69 -4.21
N PRO A 341 13.32 6.77 -2.89
CA PRO A 341 12.28 6.51 -1.90
C PRO A 341 11.08 7.44 -2.14
N MET A 342 9.87 6.91 -1.90
CA MET A 342 8.63 7.66 -2.05
C MET A 342 7.97 7.89 -0.70
N ALA A 343 7.26 9.00 -0.58
CA ALA A 343 6.56 9.36 0.66
C ALA A 343 5.19 8.67 0.83
N ALA A 344 4.78 7.84 -0.11
CA ALA A 344 3.66 6.93 0.06
C ALA A 344 3.97 5.87 1.12
N SER A 345 2.95 5.20 1.62
CA SER A 345 3.07 4.12 2.60
C SER A 345 2.19 2.95 2.18
N GLU A 346 2.53 1.75 2.66
CA GLU A 346 1.98 0.48 2.21
C GLU A 346 2.07 -0.54 3.35
N ASP A 347 1.06 -1.40 3.53
CA ASP A 347 1.05 -2.43 4.57
C ASP A 347 1.62 -3.79 4.11
N PHE A 348 1.94 -3.96 2.83
CA PHE A 348 2.53 -5.15 2.21
C PHE A 348 3.70 -5.75 2.99
N SER A 349 4.61 -4.90 3.49
CA SER A 349 5.81 -5.34 4.21
C SER A 349 5.49 -6.11 5.50
N MET A 350 4.26 -6.00 6.01
CA MET A 350 3.80 -6.71 7.21
C MET A 350 3.99 -8.23 7.09
N PHE A 351 3.73 -8.82 5.93
CA PHE A 351 3.94 -10.26 5.70
C PHE A 351 5.39 -10.67 5.93
N GLY A 352 6.32 -10.06 5.17
CA GLY A 352 7.75 -10.40 5.28
C GLY A 352 8.33 -10.04 6.64
N ARG A 353 7.95 -8.91 7.21
CA ARG A 353 8.39 -8.48 8.56
C ARG A 353 7.94 -9.43 9.67
N THR A 354 6.70 -9.90 9.62
CA THR A 354 6.17 -10.79 10.67
C THR A 354 6.79 -12.19 10.58
N TRP A 355 6.99 -12.70 9.38
CA TRP A 355 7.56 -14.03 9.19
C TRP A 355 9.11 -14.06 9.15
N GLY A 356 9.75 -12.88 9.15
CA GLY A 356 11.21 -12.78 9.07
C GLY A 356 11.78 -13.28 7.75
N VAL A 357 11.03 -13.10 6.65
CA VAL A 357 11.44 -13.52 5.31
C VAL A 357 11.67 -12.30 4.40
N PRO A 358 12.54 -12.42 3.39
CA PRO A 358 12.78 -11.34 2.44
C PRO A 358 11.51 -10.96 1.69
N TYR A 359 11.37 -9.65 1.40
CA TYR A 359 10.29 -9.13 0.58
C TYR A 359 10.78 -8.05 -0.39
N VAL A 360 10.12 -7.96 -1.54
CA VAL A 360 10.44 -6.96 -2.57
C VAL A 360 9.15 -6.34 -3.09
N PHE A 361 9.11 -5.02 -3.04
CA PHE A 361 8.04 -4.19 -3.60
C PHE A 361 8.60 -3.32 -4.72
N TRP A 362 7.88 -3.16 -5.81
CA TRP A 362 8.29 -2.34 -6.96
C TRP A 362 7.10 -1.63 -7.58
N PHE A 363 7.37 -0.72 -8.52
CA PHE A 363 6.35 0.06 -9.19
C PHE A 363 6.30 -0.18 -10.69
N VAL A 364 5.10 -0.09 -11.26
CA VAL A 364 4.82 -0.14 -12.69
C VAL A 364 4.25 1.22 -13.12
N GLY A 365 4.81 1.82 -14.16
CA GLY A 365 4.33 3.09 -14.69
C GLY A 365 2.96 2.92 -15.37
N GLY A 366 2.01 3.81 -15.04
CA GLY A 366 0.63 3.79 -15.55
C GLY A 366 0.24 5.00 -16.40
N THR A 367 1.11 6.02 -16.53
CA THR A 367 0.81 7.24 -17.27
C THR A 367 1.19 7.09 -18.74
N ASP A 368 0.35 7.58 -19.66
CA ASP A 368 0.68 7.63 -21.08
C ASP A 368 2.12 8.17 -21.30
N PRO A 369 2.97 7.46 -22.06
CA PRO A 369 4.38 7.83 -22.19
C PRO A 369 4.60 9.21 -22.79
N GLN A 370 3.73 9.69 -23.70
CA GLN A 370 3.85 11.01 -24.30
C GLN A 370 3.43 12.10 -23.32
N VAL A 371 2.37 11.86 -22.56
CA VAL A 371 1.90 12.77 -21.47
C VAL A 371 2.98 12.87 -20.41
N HIS A 372 3.54 11.75 -19.97
CA HIS A 372 4.61 11.72 -18.99
C HIS A 372 5.88 12.45 -19.47
N ALA A 373 6.33 12.18 -20.70
CA ALA A 373 7.50 12.82 -21.28
C ALA A 373 7.35 14.34 -21.40
N ARG A 374 6.18 14.81 -21.86
CA ARG A 374 5.85 16.24 -21.91
C ARG A 374 5.86 16.88 -20.53
N ALA A 375 5.18 16.29 -19.54
CA ALA A 375 5.13 16.81 -18.19
C ALA A 375 6.54 16.84 -17.55
N LYS A 376 7.39 15.86 -17.85
CA LYS A 376 8.79 15.84 -17.42
C LYS A 376 9.59 16.98 -18.02
N ALA A 377 9.45 17.23 -19.32
CA ALA A 377 10.15 18.33 -20.01
C ALA A 377 9.70 19.71 -19.50
N GLU A 378 8.42 19.86 -19.14
CA GLU A 378 7.84 21.10 -18.62
C GLU A 378 8.02 21.26 -17.09
N GLY A 379 8.57 20.27 -16.37
CA GLY A 379 8.68 20.29 -14.90
C GLY A 379 7.33 20.22 -14.19
N THR A 380 6.31 19.62 -14.82
CA THR A 380 4.92 19.58 -14.34
C THR A 380 4.44 18.16 -13.96
N LEU A 381 5.35 17.22 -13.70
CA LEU A 381 5.00 15.86 -13.27
C LEU A 381 4.07 15.84 -12.05
N ASN A 382 4.24 16.76 -11.13
CA ASN A 382 3.40 16.91 -9.93
C ASN A 382 1.97 17.38 -10.22
N LYS A 383 1.65 17.75 -11.46
CA LYS A 383 0.29 18.12 -11.90
C LYS A 383 -0.46 16.98 -12.57
N LEU A 384 0.22 15.86 -12.86
CA LEU A 384 -0.44 14.67 -13.39
C LEU A 384 -1.38 14.08 -12.33
N PRO A 385 -2.54 13.54 -12.73
CA PRO A 385 -3.39 12.80 -11.80
C PRO A 385 -2.59 11.64 -11.17
N SER A 386 -2.36 11.73 -9.87
CA SER A 386 -1.67 10.69 -9.10
C SER A 386 -2.68 9.76 -8.44
N ASN A 387 -2.19 8.67 -7.88
CA ASN A 387 -2.95 7.83 -6.96
C ASN A 387 -3.68 8.72 -5.94
N HIS A 388 -4.91 8.37 -5.58
CA HIS A 388 -5.85 9.13 -4.76
C HIS A 388 -6.39 10.42 -5.44
N SER A 389 -6.16 10.59 -6.74
CA SER A 389 -6.85 11.61 -7.51
C SER A 389 -8.16 11.04 -8.08
N PRO A 390 -9.29 11.80 -8.09
CA PRO A 390 -10.51 11.37 -8.76
C PRO A 390 -10.33 11.15 -10.26
N ARG A 391 -9.23 11.61 -10.84
CA ARG A 391 -8.88 11.46 -12.26
C ARG A 391 -7.73 10.49 -12.51
N PHE A 392 -7.33 9.71 -11.50
CA PHE A 392 -6.32 8.69 -11.69
C PHE A 392 -6.86 7.54 -12.55
N ALA A 393 -6.28 7.33 -13.70
CA ALA A 393 -6.66 6.28 -14.66
C ALA A 393 -5.42 5.81 -15.40
N PRO A 394 -4.83 4.67 -15.01
CA PRO A 394 -3.71 4.09 -15.75
C PRO A 394 -4.11 3.73 -17.18
N VAL A 395 -3.23 4.03 -18.17
CA VAL A 395 -3.44 3.55 -19.52
C VAL A 395 -3.25 2.03 -19.57
N LEU A 396 -4.25 1.30 -20.09
CA LEU A 396 -4.23 -0.16 -20.01
C LEU A 396 -3.18 -0.79 -20.94
N ASP A 397 -2.94 -0.20 -22.11
CA ASP A 397 -1.88 -0.61 -23.00
C ASP A 397 -0.73 0.42 -22.94
N PRO A 398 0.51 0.02 -22.58
CA PRO A 398 0.99 -1.34 -22.32
C PRO A 398 0.93 -1.80 -20.86
N THR A 399 0.34 -1.02 -19.94
CA THR A 399 0.47 -1.22 -18.48
C THR A 399 -0.01 -2.61 -18.02
N LEU A 400 -1.11 -3.13 -18.59
CA LEU A 400 -1.60 -4.46 -18.24
C LEU A 400 -0.54 -5.55 -18.52
N LYS A 401 0.04 -5.53 -19.72
CA LYS A 401 1.06 -6.50 -20.12
C LYS A 401 2.33 -6.37 -19.30
N VAL A 402 2.79 -5.13 -19.10
CA VAL A 402 4.04 -4.84 -18.38
C VAL A 402 3.95 -5.29 -16.92
N GLY A 403 2.83 -5.05 -16.22
CA GLY A 403 2.66 -5.53 -14.86
C GLY A 403 2.64 -7.06 -14.76
N LEU A 404 2.02 -7.75 -15.72
CA LEU A 404 2.09 -9.22 -15.81
C LEU A 404 3.53 -9.70 -16.03
N GLN A 405 4.26 -9.08 -16.95
CA GLN A 405 5.66 -9.40 -17.21
C GLN A 405 6.52 -9.16 -15.97
N ALA A 406 6.32 -8.05 -15.26
CA ALA A 406 7.08 -7.72 -14.05
C ALA A 406 6.82 -8.74 -12.93
N MET A 407 5.55 -9.07 -12.66
CA MET A 407 5.18 -10.05 -11.62
C MET A 407 5.77 -11.44 -11.92
N LEU A 408 5.65 -11.93 -13.16
CA LEU A 408 6.19 -13.22 -13.56
C LEU A 408 7.72 -13.22 -13.64
N SER A 409 8.35 -12.10 -14.04
CA SER A 409 9.81 -11.95 -14.00
C SER A 409 10.32 -12.05 -12.56
N ALA A 410 9.71 -11.33 -11.63
CA ALA A 410 10.08 -11.39 -10.22
C ALA A 410 9.91 -12.80 -9.65
N ALA A 411 8.76 -13.46 -9.89
CA ALA A 411 8.52 -14.83 -9.45
C ALA A 411 9.54 -15.84 -10.00
N SER A 412 9.98 -15.63 -11.26
CA SER A 412 10.94 -16.52 -11.91
C SER A 412 12.30 -16.57 -11.22
N ALA A 413 12.68 -15.51 -10.50
CA ALA A 413 13.93 -15.47 -9.75
C ALA A 413 14.04 -16.58 -8.69
N TRP A 414 12.91 -17.14 -8.25
CA TRP A 414 12.85 -18.26 -7.29
C TRP A 414 12.26 -19.52 -7.90
N LEU A 415 11.22 -19.41 -8.72
CA LEU A 415 10.48 -20.56 -9.23
C LEU A 415 11.10 -21.23 -10.46
N CYS A 416 11.93 -20.51 -11.23
CA CYS A 416 12.62 -21.09 -12.37
C CYS A 416 14.02 -21.57 -11.97
N ALA A 417 14.46 -22.71 -12.53
CA ALA A 417 15.86 -23.12 -12.39
C ALA A 417 16.80 -22.04 -12.94
N PRO A 418 17.98 -21.80 -12.34
CA PRO A 418 18.97 -20.92 -12.94
C PRO A 418 19.25 -21.41 -14.38
N ALA A 419 19.29 -20.49 -15.34
CA ALA A 419 19.78 -20.81 -16.68
C ALA A 419 21.20 -21.40 -16.52
N ASP A 420 21.43 -22.58 -17.08
CA ASP A 420 22.68 -23.35 -16.93
C ASP A 420 23.93 -22.44 -17.02
N GLY A 421 24.71 -22.34 -15.96
CA GLY A 421 25.96 -21.60 -15.98
C GLY A 421 26.62 -21.23 -14.65
N SER A 422 26.03 -21.50 -13.48
CA SER A 422 26.73 -21.16 -12.22
C SER A 422 26.49 -22.18 -11.09
N ARG A 423 26.91 -23.42 -11.30
CA ARG A 423 27.33 -24.27 -10.17
C ARG A 423 28.79 -23.92 -9.86
N GLY A 424 29.02 -22.77 -9.24
CA GLY A 424 30.28 -22.46 -8.58
C GLY A 424 30.35 -23.30 -7.33
N GLY A 425 31.19 -24.36 -7.36
CA GLY A 425 31.47 -25.21 -6.23
C GLY A 425 32.03 -24.39 -5.07
N ALA A 426 31.45 -24.59 -3.90
CA ALA A 426 32.14 -24.39 -2.63
C ALA A 426 32.58 -25.80 -2.17
N ALA A 427 33.89 -26.05 -2.27
CA ALA A 427 34.59 -27.10 -1.54
C ALA A 427 35.11 -26.51 -0.23
#